data_91ccc152ef3982a834ac70d348b02297
#
_entry.id   91ccc152ef3982a834ac70d348b02297
#
_cell.length_a   1.000
_cell.length_b   1.000
_cell.length_c   1.000
_cell.angle_alpha   90.00
_cell.angle_beta   90.00
_cell.angle_gamma   90.00
#
_symmetry.space_group_name_H-M   'P 1'
#
loop_
_entity.id
_entity.type
_entity.pdbx_description
1 polymer ?
#
loop_
_entity_poly.entity_id
_entity_poly.type
_entity_poly.pdbx_seq_one_letter_code
_entity_poly.pdbx_strand_id
1 'polypeptide(L)'
;CGARYTFLMQFLVAILGILVAIGVWSWRLRMARDGAREAVDLARSAANLPRRLAFKYRAGRNGLDLIDDPREAAAIMMMEVARARGGPLTERQNDTISDEIMRHFSFSQDEAHELVAHAAWVTNKAPLPQETMRRLSQKIVGDRYLGPKEVVDLDGMLEAVSEAEGTPTRDQLALLQVYRDRAGLRT
;
A
#
# COMPACT_ATOMS: atom_id res chain seq x y z
N CYS A 1 65.65 -7.96 -33.26
CA CYS A 1 65.01 -7.75 -31.93
C CYS A 1 63.69 -6.94 -31.98
N GLY A 2 63.34 -6.33 -33.12
CA GLY A 2 62.16 -5.43 -33.22
C GLY A 2 60.78 -6.15 -33.33
N ALA A 3 60.72 -7.35 -33.89
CA ALA A 3 59.44 -8.03 -34.18
C ALA A 3 58.70 -8.55 -32.97
N ARG A 4 59.34 -8.74 -31.84
CA ARG A 4 58.69 -9.27 -30.60
C ARG A 4 57.97 -8.14 -29.84
N TYR A 5 58.43 -6.92 -29.96
CA TYR A 5 57.76 -5.77 -29.25
C TYR A 5 56.50 -5.29 -29.98
N THR A 6 56.46 -5.39 -31.29
CA THR A 6 55.27 -5.05 -32.09
C THR A 6 54.11 -6.04 -31.84
N PHE A 7 54.44 -7.33 -31.69
CA PHE A 7 53.44 -8.34 -31.38
C PHE A 7 52.85 -8.19 -29.98
N LEU A 8 53.70 -7.89 -28.99
CA LEU A 8 53.27 -7.64 -27.61
C LEU A 8 52.40 -6.38 -27.52
N MET A 9 52.74 -5.33 -28.26
CA MET A 9 52.00 -4.09 -28.28
C MET A 9 50.61 -4.23 -28.92
N GLN A 10 50.49 -5.02 -29.99
CA GLN A 10 49.20 -5.35 -30.62
C GLN A 10 48.30 -6.20 -29.69
N PHE A 11 48.90 -7.14 -28.95
CA PHE A 11 48.15 -7.93 -27.97
C PHE A 11 47.64 -7.09 -26.81
N LEU A 12 48.41 -6.14 -26.28
CA LEU A 12 48.01 -5.22 -25.22
C LEU A 12 46.87 -4.33 -25.66
N VAL A 13 46.90 -3.79 -26.87
CA VAL A 13 45.86 -2.92 -27.44
C VAL A 13 44.56 -3.70 -27.64
N ALA A 14 44.65 -4.97 -28.09
CA ALA A 14 43.48 -5.84 -28.26
C ALA A 14 42.81 -6.17 -26.89
N ILE A 15 43.62 -6.49 -25.88
CA ILE A 15 43.11 -6.77 -24.52
C ILE A 15 42.45 -5.52 -23.92
N LEU A 16 43.06 -4.35 -24.08
CA LEU A 16 42.50 -3.09 -23.62
C LEU A 16 41.16 -2.77 -24.31
N GLY A 17 41.08 -3.02 -25.62
CA GLY A 17 39.85 -2.84 -26.39
C GLY A 17 38.72 -3.75 -25.89
N ILE A 18 39.02 -5.02 -25.56
CA ILE A 18 38.04 -5.97 -25.00
C ILE A 18 37.57 -5.54 -23.61
N LEU A 19 38.47 -5.08 -22.75
CA LEU A 19 38.11 -4.60 -21.42
C LEU A 19 37.21 -3.36 -21.44
N VAL A 20 37.49 -2.43 -22.37
CA VAL A 20 36.63 -1.26 -22.58
C VAL A 20 35.25 -1.66 -23.11
N ALA A 21 35.19 -2.59 -24.07
CA ALA A 21 33.93 -3.10 -24.60
C ALA A 21 33.08 -3.78 -23.53
N ILE A 22 33.70 -4.60 -22.66
CA ILE A 22 33.02 -5.25 -21.52
C ILE A 22 32.53 -4.19 -20.51
N GLY A 23 33.34 -3.18 -20.23
CA GLY A 23 32.98 -2.07 -19.35
C GLY A 23 31.76 -1.27 -19.84
N VAL A 24 31.77 -0.92 -21.12
CA VAL A 24 30.65 -0.19 -21.77
C VAL A 24 29.40 -1.06 -21.83
N TRP A 25 29.56 -2.38 -22.11
CA TRP A 25 28.43 -3.28 -22.21
C TRP A 25 27.78 -3.56 -20.83
N SER A 26 28.61 -3.72 -19.78
CA SER A 26 28.12 -3.87 -18.41
C SER A 26 27.43 -2.60 -17.89
N TRP A 27 27.92 -1.41 -18.28
CA TRP A 27 27.31 -0.14 -17.94
C TRP A 27 25.95 0.05 -18.65
N ARG A 28 25.86 -0.31 -19.95
CA ARG A 28 24.60 -0.31 -20.72
C ARG A 28 23.57 -1.31 -20.14
N LEU A 29 24.02 -2.48 -19.69
CA LEU A 29 23.13 -3.46 -19.06
C LEU A 29 22.58 -2.99 -17.70
N ARG A 30 23.38 -2.25 -16.93
CA ARG A 30 22.93 -1.63 -15.68
C ARG A 30 21.90 -0.52 -15.95
N MET A 31 22.17 0.37 -16.90
CA MET A 31 21.20 1.39 -17.32
C MET A 31 19.90 0.81 -17.85
N ALA A 32 19.96 -0.28 -18.59
CA ALA A 32 18.76 -0.97 -19.10
C ALA A 32 17.95 -1.64 -17.99
N ARG A 33 18.62 -2.15 -16.93
CA ARG A 33 17.95 -2.71 -15.75
C ARG A 33 17.30 -1.64 -14.87
N ASP A 34 17.94 -0.51 -14.69
CA ASP A 34 17.42 0.59 -13.90
C ASP A 34 16.25 1.27 -14.64
N GLY A 35 16.36 1.49 -15.96
CA GLY A 35 15.26 1.98 -16.78
C GLY A 35 14.07 1.03 -16.90
N ALA A 36 14.29 -0.30 -16.84
CA ALA A 36 13.21 -1.27 -16.84
C ALA A 36 12.45 -1.30 -15.49
N ARG A 37 13.14 -1.07 -14.38
CA ARG A 37 12.50 -0.93 -13.06
C ARG A 37 11.70 0.36 -12.96
N GLU A 38 12.26 1.48 -13.39
CA GLU A 38 11.55 2.76 -13.47
C GLU A 38 10.34 2.69 -14.40
N ALA A 39 10.43 2.03 -15.54
CA ALA A 39 9.31 1.83 -16.47
C ALA A 39 8.21 0.94 -15.88
N VAL A 40 8.58 -0.10 -15.10
CA VAL A 40 7.61 -0.96 -14.40
C VAL A 40 6.94 -0.20 -13.26
N ASP A 41 7.67 0.63 -12.51
CA ASP A 41 7.13 1.44 -11.43
C ASP A 41 6.25 2.59 -11.97
N LEU A 42 6.64 3.21 -13.09
CA LEU A 42 5.80 4.17 -13.83
C LEU A 42 4.55 3.51 -14.42
N ALA A 43 4.64 2.30 -14.94
CA ALA A 43 3.49 1.55 -15.45
C ALA A 43 2.53 1.13 -14.33
N ARG A 44 3.06 0.74 -13.15
CA ARG A 44 2.25 0.47 -11.95
C ARG A 44 1.58 1.74 -11.41
N SER A 45 2.31 2.84 -11.33
CA SER A 45 1.77 4.16 -10.95
C SER A 45 0.71 4.64 -11.95
N ALA A 46 0.93 4.44 -13.25
CA ALA A 46 -0.03 4.78 -14.30
C ALA A 46 -1.27 3.87 -14.28
N ALA A 47 -1.15 2.60 -13.89
CA ALA A 47 -2.28 1.70 -13.71
C ALA A 47 -3.17 2.10 -12.51
N ASN A 48 -2.59 2.76 -11.49
CA ASN A 48 -3.32 3.26 -10.32
C ASN A 48 -3.94 4.66 -10.54
N LEU A 49 -3.42 5.45 -11.51
CA LEU A 49 -3.97 6.76 -11.89
C LEU A 49 -5.45 6.71 -12.32
N PRO A 50 -5.91 5.74 -13.12
CA PRO A 50 -7.33 5.65 -13.50
C PRO A 50 -8.26 5.37 -12.32
N ARG A 51 -7.80 4.64 -11.30
CA ARG A 51 -8.58 4.39 -10.07
C ARG A 51 -8.80 5.67 -9.28
N ARG A 52 -7.77 6.51 -9.13
CA ARG A 52 -7.86 7.83 -8.46
C ARG A 52 -8.78 8.80 -9.21
N LEU A 53 -8.67 8.84 -10.53
CA LEU A 53 -9.52 9.69 -11.37
C LEU A 53 -10.97 9.18 -11.41
N ALA A 54 -11.19 7.87 -11.54
CA ALA A 54 -12.51 7.27 -11.50
C ALA A 54 -13.22 7.52 -10.16
N PHE A 55 -12.49 7.45 -9.05
CA PHE A 55 -13.02 7.76 -7.73
C PHE A 55 -13.34 9.26 -7.57
N LYS A 56 -12.48 10.16 -8.02
CA LYS A 56 -12.74 11.62 -8.03
C LYS A 56 -14.03 11.97 -8.80
N TYR A 57 -14.28 11.33 -9.93
CA TYR A 57 -15.47 11.55 -10.74
C TYR A 57 -16.73 10.93 -10.12
N ARG A 58 -16.62 9.86 -9.35
CA ARG A 58 -17.73 9.19 -8.67
C ARG A 58 -18.08 9.79 -7.31
N ALA A 59 -17.19 10.53 -6.69
CA ALA A 59 -17.32 11.09 -5.34
C ALA A 59 -18.47 12.11 -5.16
N GLY A 60 -19.22 12.42 -6.21
CA GLY A 60 -20.46 13.20 -6.14
C GLY A 60 -21.69 12.40 -5.66
N ARG A 61 -21.58 11.07 -5.55
CA ARG A 61 -22.64 10.18 -5.05
C ARG A 61 -22.06 9.35 -3.91
N ASN A 62 -22.65 9.40 -2.73
CA ASN A 62 -22.38 8.62 -1.51
C ASN A 62 -21.10 7.76 -1.55
N GLY A 63 -19.95 8.37 -1.18
CA GLY A 63 -18.62 7.81 -1.43
C GLY A 63 -18.39 6.37 -0.90
N LEU A 64 -19.09 5.94 0.17
CA LEU A 64 -18.98 4.61 0.75
C LEU A 64 -19.64 3.50 -0.09
N ASP A 65 -20.67 3.83 -0.88
CA ASP A 65 -21.37 2.85 -1.72
C ASP A 65 -20.54 2.44 -2.95
N LEU A 66 -19.50 3.20 -3.26
CA LEU A 66 -18.60 2.98 -4.39
C LEU A 66 -17.35 2.16 -4.03
N ILE A 67 -17.19 1.81 -2.74
CA ILE A 67 -16.07 1.02 -2.25
C ILE A 67 -16.43 -0.44 -2.44
N ASP A 68 -15.90 -1.04 -3.50
CA ASP A 68 -16.15 -2.45 -3.82
C ASP A 68 -14.94 -3.35 -3.48
N ASP A 69 -13.74 -2.77 -3.31
CA ASP A 69 -12.53 -3.51 -2.93
C ASP A 69 -12.47 -3.67 -1.39
N PRO A 70 -12.47 -4.90 -0.86
CA PRO A 70 -12.37 -5.14 0.58
C PRO A 70 -11.13 -4.54 1.24
N ARG A 71 -10.01 -4.43 0.50
CA ARG A 71 -8.76 -3.82 1.00
C ARG A 71 -8.92 -2.31 1.20
N GLU A 72 -9.65 -1.67 0.29
CA GLU A 72 -10.01 -0.25 0.41
C GLU A 72 -10.94 -0.03 1.61
N ALA A 73 -11.93 -0.90 1.77
CA ALA A 73 -12.83 -0.85 2.92
C ALA A 73 -12.08 -1.03 4.25
N ALA A 74 -11.15 -1.99 4.33
CA ALA A 74 -10.32 -2.23 5.50
C ALA A 74 -9.43 -1.00 5.84
N ALA A 75 -8.79 -0.39 4.85
CA ALA A 75 -7.99 0.81 5.06
C ALA A 75 -8.82 2.00 5.58
N ILE A 76 -10.04 2.19 5.08
CA ILE A 76 -10.96 3.22 5.57
C ILE A 76 -11.38 2.93 7.01
N MET A 77 -11.67 1.68 7.34
CA MET A 77 -12.03 1.30 8.71
C MET A 77 -10.87 1.52 9.68
N MET A 78 -9.63 1.15 9.33
CA MET A 78 -8.43 1.47 10.11
C MET A 78 -8.26 2.97 10.31
N MET A 79 -8.48 3.77 9.28
CA MET A 79 -8.42 5.23 9.35
C MET A 79 -9.47 5.81 10.30
N GLU A 80 -10.71 5.29 10.29
CA GLU A 80 -11.74 5.70 11.25
C GLU A 80 -11.36 5.37 12.70
N VAL A 81 -10.80 4.18 12.93
CA VAL A 81 -10.30 3.78 14.27
C VAL A 81 -9.15 4.69 14.72
N ALA A 82 -8.19 5.01 13.85
CA ALA A 82 -7.10 5.93 14.19
C ALA A 82 -7.64 7.31 14.59
N ARG A 83 -8.57 7.86 13.81
CA ARG A 83 -9.16 9.18 14.03
C ARG A 83 -10.07 9.26 15.26
N ALA A 84 -10.68 8.14 15.65
CA ALA A 84 -11.55 8.08 16.83
C ALA A 84 -10.79 8.32 18.14
N ARG A 85 -9.44 8.28 18.13
CA ARG A 85 -8.65 8.72 19.27
C ARG A 85 -8.77 10.21 19.56
N GLY A 86 -9.15 10.99 18.54
CA GLY A 86 -9.21 12.46 18.61
C GLY A 86 -7.87 13.11 18.23
N GLY A 87 -7.94 14.36 17.81
CA GLY A 87 -6.77 15.09 17.32
C GLY A 87 -6.38 14.76 15.87
N PRO A 88 -5.24 15.28 15.40
CA PRO A 88 -4.69 14.96 14.09
C PRO A 88 -4.15 13.52 14.07
N LEU A 89 -4.18 12.89 12.90
CA LEU A 89 -3.54 11.60 12.69
C LEU A 89 -2.04 11.73 12.97
N THR A 90 -1.51 10.87 13.83
CA THR A 90 -0.08 10.85 14.16
C THR A 90 0.72 10.07 13.12
N GLU A 91 2.04 10.32 13.07
CA GLU A 91 2.95 9.55 12.21
C GLU A 91 2.89 8.05 12.57
N ARG A 92 2.92 7.72 13.87
CA ARG A 92 2.84 6.33 14.35
C ARG A 92 1.55 5.63 13.91
N GLN A 93 0.39 6.30 13.99
CA GLN A 93 -0.86 5.74 13.48
C GLN A 93 -0.81 5.51 11.98
N ASN A 94 -0.25 6.46 11.23
CA ASN A 94 -0.10 6.36 9.78
C ASN A 94 0.81 5.20 9.39
N ASP A 95 1.95 5.05 10.08
CA ASP A 95 2.90 3.96 9.85
C ASP A 95 2.26 2.61 10.20
N THR A 96 1.55 2.51 11.32
CA THR A 96 0.85 1.28 11.72
C THR A 96 -0.15 0.86 10.64
N ILE A 97 -0.96 1.78 10.11
CA ILE A 97 -1.91 1.48 9.04
C ILE A 97 -1.17 0.99 7.78
N SER A 98 -0.07 1.67 7.40
CA SER A 98 0.74 1.29 6.23
C SER A 98 1.34 -0.10 6.40
N ASP A 99 1.89 -0.41 7.57
CA ASP A 99 2.51 -1.71 7.88
C ASP A 99 1.47 -2.85 7.85
N GLU A 100 0.28 -2.63 8.40
CA GLU A 100 -0.80 -3.61 8.33
C GLU A 100 -1.25 -3.85 6.89
N ILE A 101 -1.38 -2.81 6.07
CA ILE A 101 -1.70 -2.93 4.65
C ILE A 101 -0.63 -3.74 3.91
N MET A 102 0.66 -3.44 4.11
CA MET A 102 1.75 -4.18 3.47
C MET A 102 1.75 -5.64 3.89
N ARG A 103 1.56 -5.91 5.18
CA ARG A 103 1.59 -7.27 5.76
C ARG A 103 0.45 -8.15 5.26
N HIS A 104 -0.76 -7.63 5.22
CA HIS A 104 -1.96 -8.43 4.92
C HIS A 104 -2.36 -8.43 3.45
N PHE A 105 -2.02 -7.37 2.70
CA PHE A 105 -2.42 -7.24 1.29
C PHE A 105 -1.27 -7.44 0.30
N SER A 106 -0.05 -7.71 0.79
CA SER A 106 1.15 -7.85 -0.04
C SER A 106 1.42 -6.63 -0.93
N PHE A 107 1.12 -5.44 -0.42
CA PHE A 107 1.36 -4.18 -1.10
C PHE A 107 2.80 -3.72 -0.88
N SER A 108 3.35 -3.03 -1.88
CA SER A 108 4.57 -2.23 -1.70
C SER A 108 4.31 -1.03 -0.81
N GLN A 109 5.37 -0.41 -0.30
CA GLN A 109 5.27 0.80 0.52
C GLN A 109 4.52 1.94 -0.19
N ASP A 110 4.79 2.15 -1.47
CA ASP A 110 4.13 3.20 -2.26
C ASP A 110 2.64 2.92 -2.43
N GLU A 111 2.26 1.66 -2.70
CA GLU A 111 0.86 1.25 -2.80
C GLU A 111 0.12 1.40 -1.47
N ALA A 112 0.78 1.07 -0.35
CA ALA A 112 0.23 1.25 0.98
C ALA A 112 0.01 2.73 1.31
N HIS A 113 1.01 3.58 1.07
CA HIS A 113 0.88 5.03 1.26
C HIS A 113 -0.23 5.65 0.41
N GLU A 114 -0.39 5.17 -0.85
CA GLU A 114 -1.50 5.61 -1.70
C GLU A 114 -2.86 5.23 -1.13
N LEU A 115 -2.98 4.00 -0.63
CA LEU A 115 -4.23 3.53 -0.04
C LEU A 115 -4.55 4.28 1.26
N VAL A 116 -3.55 4.55 2.11
CA VAL A 116 -3.71 5.37 3.31
C VAL A 116 -4.17 6.79 2.98
N ALA A 117 -3.52 7.44 2.00
CA ALA A 117 -3.91 8.79 1.56
C ALA A 117 -5.35 8.81 1.00
N HIS A 118 -5.74 7.74 0.29
CA HIS A 118 -7.10 7.56 -0.20
C HIS A 118 -8.10 7.40 0.96
N ALA A 119 -7.80 6.52 1.94
CA ALA A 119 -8.63 6.32 3.11
C ALA A 119 -8.82 7.61 3.92
N ALA A 120 -7.75 8.39 4.13
CA ALA A 120 -7.82 9.68 4.78
C ALA A 120 -8.73 10.69 4.05
N TRP A 121 -8.69 10.68 2.71
CA TRP A 121 -9.56 11.54 1.92
C TRP A 121 -11.03 11.12 1.99
N VAL A 122 -11.32 9.82 1.98
CA VAL A 122 -12.68 9.28 2.09
C VAL A 122 -13.26 9.59 3.46
N THR A 123 -12.53 9.34 4.54
CA THR A 123 -12.99 9.56 5.92
C THR A 123 -13.27 11.04 6.23
N ASN A 124 -12.56 11.97 5.57
CA ASN A 124 -12.86 13.40 5.69
C ASN A 124 -14.23 13.82 5.12
N LYS A 125 -14.83 12.97 4.28
CA LYS A 125 -16.12 13.21 3.61
C LYS A 125 -17.19 12.18 4.00
N ALA A 126 -16.80 11.19 4.81
CA ALA A 126 -17.66 10.12 5.25
C ALA A 126 -18.72 10.65 6.26
N PRO A 127 -19.83 9.91 6.43
CA PRO A 127 -20.73 10.14 7.54
C PRO A 127 -20.05 9.90 8.90
N LEU A 128 -20.82 9.83 9.97
CA LEU A 128 -20.31 9.54 11.31
C LEU A 128 -19.49 8.22 11.32
N PRO A 129 -18.38 8.14 12.08
CA PRO A 129 -17.49 6.96 12.11
C PRO A 129 -18.23 5.63 12.35
N GLN A 130 -19.21 5.60 13.26
CA GLN A 130 -19.99 4.40 13.52
C GLN A 130 -20.81 3.94 12.30
N GLU A 131 -21.34 4.87 11.52
CA GLU A 131 -22.09 4.56 10.32
C GLU A 131 -21.16 4.04 9.21
N THR A 132 -19.98 4.65 9.06
CA THR A 132 -18.93 4.18 8.16
C THR A 132 -18.52 2.75 8.52
N MET A 133 -18.19 2.50 9.80
CA MET A 133 -17.84 1.17 10.29
C MET A 133 -18.96 0.16 10.02
N ARG A 134 -20.21 0.49 10.34
CA ARG A 134 -21.36 -0.40 10.13
C ARG A 134 -21.54 -0.78 8.66
N ARG A 135 -21.47 0.17 7.73
CA ARG A 135 -21.65 -0.08 6.29
C ARG A 135 -20.51 -0.91 5.71
N LEU A 136 -19.27 -0.56 6.03
CA LEU A 136 -18.12 -1.27 5.50
C LEU A 136 -17.99 -2.67 6.10
N SER A 137 -18.26 -2.84 7.40
CA SER A 137 -18.31 -4.17 8.04
C SER A 137 -19.34 -5.08 7.36
N GLN A 138 -20.52 -4.55 7.04
CA GLN A 138 -21.55 -5.32 6.34
C GLN A 138 -21.10 -5.74 4.93
N LYS A 139 -20.38 -4.88 4.20
CA LYS A 139 -19.81 -5.22 2.89
C LYS A 139 -18.75 -6.31 3.01
N ILE A 140 -17.81 -6.18 3.95
CA ILE A 140 -16.73 -7.16 4.16
C ILE A 140 -17.28 -8.52 4.57
N VAL A 141 -18.16 -8.58 5.57
CA VAL A 141 -18.75 -9.84 6.06
C VAL A 141 -19.65 -10.49 5.01
N GLY A 142 -20.27 -9.70 4.14
CA GLY A 142 -21.11 -10.18 3.04
C GLY A 142 -20.35 -10.53 1.75
N ASP A 143 -19.04 -10.30 1.69
CA ASP A 143 -18.24 -10.58 0.51
C ASP A 143 -18.03 -12.09 0.34
N ARG A 144 -18.28 -12.58 -0.89
CA ARG A 144 -18.17 -14.01 -1.21
C ARG A 144 -16.73 -14.52 -1.30
N TYR A 145 -15.78 -13.62 -1.46
CA TYR A 145 -14.37 -13.93 -1.64
C TYR A 145 -13.58 -13.86 -0.34
N LEU A 146 -14.18 -13.35 0.74
CA LEU A 146 -13.56 -13.27 2.06
C LEU A 146 -14.03 -14.44 2.93
N GLY A 147 -13.07 -15.18 3.47
CA GLY A 147 -13.30 -16.26 4.41
C GLY A 147 -13.26 -15.81 5.87
N PRO A 148 -13.51 -16.71 6.81
CA PRO A 148 -13.43 -16.41 8.24
C PRO A 148 -12.04 -15.92 8.68
N LYS A 149 -10.98 -16.35 7.98
CA LYS A 149 -9.60 -15.93 8.28
C LYS A 149 -9.42 -14.43 8.04
N GLU A 150 -9.84 -13.95 6.86
CA GLU A 150 -9.71 -12.55 6.48
C GLU A 150 -10.53 -11.63 7.40
N VAL A 151 -11.67 -12.12 7.88
CA VAL A 151 -12.51 -11.40 8.85
C VAL A 151 -11.79 -11.27 10.20
N VAL A 152 -11.12 -12.33 10.68
CA VAL A 152 -10.32 -12.31 11.92
C VAL A 152 -9.04 -11.47 11.72
N ASP A 153 -8.37 -11.59 10.59
CA ASP A 153 -7.19 -10.79 10.28
C ASP A 153 -7.52 -9.29 10.33
N LEU A 154 -8.68 -8.88 9.80
CA LEU A 154 -9.11 -7.47 9.87
C LEU A 154 -9.37 -7.02 11.31
N ASP A 155 -9.93 -7.86 12.18
CA ASP A 155 -10.08 -7.53 13.61
C ASP A 155 -8.72 -7.21 14.24
N GLY A 156 -7.72 -8.06 13.98
CA GLY A 156 -6.34 -7.83 14.44
C GLY A 156 -5.73 -6.54 13.90
N MET A 157 -5.96 -6.21 12.62
CA MET A 157 -5.50 -4.95 12.02
C MET A 157 -6.14 -3.72 12.70
N LEU A 158 -7.44 -3.76 12.96
CA LEU A 158 -8.16 -2.69 13.66
C LEU A 158 -7.67 -2.53 15.10
N GLU A 159 -7.41 -3.64 15.79
CA GLU A 159 -6.85 -3.65 17.14
C GLU A 159 -5.44 -3.03 17.16
N ALA A 160 -4.54 -3.46 16.27
CA ALA A 160 -3.19 -2.89 16.14
C ALA A 160 -3.21 -1.37 15.96
N VAL A 161 -4.10 -0.86 15.11
CA VAL A 161 -4.27 0.59 14.89
C VAL A 161 -4.83 1.28 16.14
N SER A 162 -5.75 0.66 16.88
CA SER A 162 -6.28 1.24 18.11
C SER A 162 -5.24 1.37 19.20
N GLU A 163 -4.24 0.47 19.22
CA GLU A 163 -3.16 0.40 20.20
C GLU A 163 -1.90 1.18 19.78
N ALA A 164 -1.83 1.68 18.56
CA ALA A 164 -0.64 2.37 18.03
C ALA A 164 -0.09 3.47 18.94
N GLU A 165 -0.96 4.18 19.65
CA GLU A 165 -0.63 5.25 20.60
C GLU A 165 -0.84 4.83 22.07
N GLY A 166 -0.75 3.55 22.37
CA GLY A 166 -0.96 2.99 23.70
C GLY A 166 -2.41 2.55 23.93
N THR A 167 -2.90 2.60 25.17
CA THR A 167 -4.23 2.08 25.51
C THR A 167 -5.33 2.68 24.63
N PRO A 168 -6.18 1.85 23.99
CA PRO A 168 -7.28 2.32 23.17
C PRO A 168 -8.27 3.20 23.93
N THR A 169 -8.80 4.19 23.25
CA THR A 169 -9.85 5.05 23.79
C THR A 169 -11.22 4.36 23.75
N ARG A 170 -12.19 4.91 24.50
CA ARG A 170 -13.59 4.41 24.46
C ARG A 170 -14.17 4.44 23.05
N ASP A 171 -13.90 5.52 22.30
CA ASP A 171 -14.44 5.70 20.96
C ASP A 171 -13.82 4.70 19.98
N GLN A 172 -12.53 4.41 20.10
CA GLN A 172 -11.86 3.36 19.32
C GLN A 172 -12.47 1.99 19.63
N LEU A 173 -12.60 1.63 20.92
CA LEU A 173 -13.22 0.36 21.32
C LEU A 173 -14.66 0.24 20.84
N ALA A 174 -15.44 1.32 20.85
CA ALA A 174 -16.79 1.34 20.31
C ALA A 174 -16.84 1.02 18.81
N LEU A 175 -15.87 1.52 18.02
CA LEU A 175 -15.77 1.20 16.60
C LEU A 175 -15.37 -0.26 16.37
N LEU A 176 -14.41 -0.79 17.13
CA LEU A 176 -14.05 -2.21 17.09
C LEU A 176 -15.27 -3.09 17.40
N GLN A 177 -16.05 -2.72 18.41
CA GLN A 177 -17.24 -3.48 18.78
C GLN A 177 -18.28 -3.50 17.65
N VAL A 178 -18.48 -2.39 16.92
CA VAL A 178 -19.37 -2.34 15.74
C VAL A 178 -18.93 -3.36 14.69
N TYR A 179 -17.63 -3.50 14.45
CA TYR A 179 -17.10 -4.51 13.54
C TYR A 179 -17.31 -5.92 14.07
N ARG A 180 -16.91 -6.20 15.32
CA ARG A 180 -17.00 -7.52 15.97
C ARG A 180 -18.42 -8.04 16.01
N ASP A 181 -19.39 -7.19 16.32
CA ASP A 181 -20.80 -7.54 16.32
C ASP A 181 -21.30 -8.00 14.93
N ARG A 182 -20.83 -7.30 13.87
CA ARG A 182 -21.19 -7.66 12.48
C ARG A 182 -20.48 -8.91 11.99
N ALA A 183 -19.23 -9.09 12.39
CA ALA A 183 -18.39 -10.23 12.05
C ALA A 183 -18.76 -11.50 12.84
N GLY A 184 -19.60 -11.39 13.86
CA GLY A 184 -19.94 -12.50 14.76
C GLY A 184 -18.76 -12.90 15.67
N LEU A 185 -17.79 -12.03 15.85
CA LEU A 185 -16.65 -12.22 16.74
C LEU A 185 -17.08 -11.86 18.16
N ARG A 186 -17.35 -12.86 18.97
CA ARG A 186 -17.68 -12.66 20.39
C ARG A 186 -16.39 -12.61 21.19
N THR A 187 -16.18 -11.51 21.91
CA THR A 187 -15.16 -11.37 22.96
C THR A 187 -15.67 -11.92 24.27
#